data_84c26c7706675fd26ad166132ed556d1
#
_entry.id   84c26c7706675fd26ad166132ed556d1
#
_cell.length_a   1.000
_cell.length_b   1.000
_cell.length_c   1.000
_cell.angle_alpha   90.00
_cell.angle_beta   90.00
_cell.angle_gamma   90.00
#
_symmetry.space_group_name_H-M   'P 1'
#
loop_
_entity.id
_entity.type
_entity.pdbx_description
1 polymer ?
#
loop_
_entity_poly.entity_id
_entity_poly.type
_entity_poly.pdbx_seq_one_letter_code
_entity_poly.pdbx_strand_id
1 'polypeptide(L)'
;MNANSSNSNNPDSNKNSAVSDSSTEASLTNTAAAQSPTSSQGQQMWGGRFSEATDSFVAAFTASVGFDQRFARHDIQGSIAHATMLKECGILSADDVATIIEGLQQVLREIEAGEFNWSIALEDVHMNVESRLTDIVGAVGKKLHTGRSRNDQVATDIRLWLREETDNIIALLVRLQSGLLDLAEQHTDTIMPGFTHLQTAQPVSFGHHVMAWFEMLYRDTERLVDARRRINQMPLGSAALAGTTFPIDRTITAKLLGFEGICQNSLDAVSDRDFAIEFTSAASILMMHMSRMSEEIILWMSAQFNFVQIPDRFCTGSSIMPQKKNPDVPELVRGKAARVFGQLMTLLSLMKSQPLAYNNDNQEDKEPLFDWVDTLTGSLLAFADMLPNITPNKENMRAATMKGYATATDLADYLVRNGVAFRDAHEVVGNAVALGIKEGVDLSDLSLAQLQQFSDAIGDDVFEYLTLEGSLAARDHLGGTAPNQVKQAVVNGRARLKVFA
;
A
#
# COMPACT_ATOMS: atom_id res chain seq x y z
N MET A 1 13.45 11.73 57.22
CA MET A 1 14.50 12.49 57.92
C MET A 1 15.07 13.42 56.87
N ASN A 2 14.59 14.60 56.84
CA ASN A 2 15.19 15.87 57.25
C ASN A 2 16.49 16.15 56.51
N ALA A 3 16.72 17.25 55.89
CA ALA A 3 16.11 18.54 55.68
C ALA A 3 17.22 19.53 55.21
N ASN A 4 16.80 20.48 54.43
CA ASN A 4 17.24 21.90 54.40
C ASN A 4 18.66 22.22 53.91
N SER A 5 18.75 23.11 53.05
CA SER A 5 18.51 24.57 52.84
C SER A 5 19.87 25.21 52.59
N SER A 6 20.10 26.19 51.83
CA SER A 6 19.53 27.50 51.59
C SER A 6 20.40 28.27 50.61
N ASN A 7 19.80 28.98 49.70
CA ASN A 7 19.84 30.45 49.55
C ASN A 7 21.20 31.20 49.48
N SER A 8 21.47 31.93 48.39
CA SER A 8 21.46 33.41 48.40
C SER A 8 22.00 34.04 47.11
N ASN A 9 21.12 34.89 46.58
CA ASN A 9 21.39 36.24 46.07
C ASN A 9 22.30 36.56 44.87
N ASN A 10 21.61 37.13 43.88
CA ASN A 10 21.96 38.20 42.94
C ASN A 10 22.67 39.40 43.57
N PRO A 11 23.35 40.39 42.92
CA PRO A 11 22.82 41.13 41.75
C PRO A 11 23.83 41.68 40.71
N ASP A 12 23.19 42.12 39.57
CA ASP A 12 23.57 43.25 38.70
C ASP A 12 24.95 43.36 38.03
N SER A 13 24.91 43.37 36.67
CA SER A 13 25.34 44.61 35.96
C SER A 13 24.98 44.53 34.46
N ASN A 14 24.20 45.48 34.11
CA ASN A 14 23.81 46.08 32.84
C ASN A 14 25.02 46.41 31.95
N LYS A 15 24.95 46.02 30.63
CA LYS A 15 25.50 46.83 29.53
C LYS A 15 24.76 46.56 28.22
N ASN A 16 24.07 47.59 27.78
CA ASN A 16 23.52 47.82 26.46
C ASN A 16 24.56 47.62 25.34
N SER A 17 24.16 46.94 24.26
CA SER A 17 24.63 47.32 22.93
C SER A 17 23.49 47.10 21.93
N ALA A 18 23.01 48.19 21.37
CA ALA A 18 22.03 48.28 20.32
C ALA A 18 22.58 47.64 19.04
N VAL A 19 21.79 46.78 18.39
CA VAL A 19 21.92 46.45 16.99
C VAL A 19 20.62 46.83 16.31
N SER A 20 20.77 47.69 15.34
CA SER A 20 19.75 48.36 14.55
C SER A 20 18.89 47.40 13.76
N ASP A 21 17.58 47.54 13.86
CA ASP A 21 16.55 47.11 12.93
C ASP A 21 16.75 47.80 11.58
N SER A 22 16.85 47.01 10.49
CA SER A 22 16.61 47.49 9.15
C SER A 22 15.50 46.62 8.51
N SER A 23 14.27 47.03 8.80
CA SER A 23 13.08 46.62 8.07
C SER A 23 13.10 47.25 6.68
N THR A 24 13.29 46.45 5.64
CA THR A 24 13.04 46.84 4.25
C THR A 24 11.61 46.44 3.89
N GLU A 25 10.69 47.38 4.02
CA GLU A 25 9.39 47.33 3.35
C GLU A 25 9.60 47.48 1.83
N ALA A 26 9.33 46.41 1.11
CA ALA A 26 9.21 46.47 -0.37
C ALA A 26 7.76 46.84 -0.73
N SER A 27 7.56 48.12 -0.98
CA SER A 27 6.36 48.69 -1.59
C SER A 27 6.27 48.25 -3.03
N LEU A 28 5.32 47.34 -3.34
CA LEU A 28 4.90 47.04 -4.70
C LEU A 28 3.68 47.92 -5.04
N THR A 29 3.95 49.11 -5.53
CA THR A 29 2.96 49.89 -6.30
C THR A 29 3.03 49.46 -7.75
N ASN A 30 2.04 48.68 -8.17
CA ASN A 30 1.83 48.39 -9.60
C ASN A 30 0.51 49.01 -10.03
N THR A 31 0.58 50.20 -10.57
CA THR A 31 -0.52 50.87 -11.31
C THR A 31 -0.62 50.25 -12.69
N ALA A 32 -1.54 49.29 -12.86
CA ALA A 32 -2.02 48.88 -14.17
C ALA A 32 -3.50 49.27 -14.32
N ALA A 33 -3.75 50.03 -15.33
CA ALA A 33 -5.05 50.58 -15.67
C ALA A 33 -6.09 49.46 -15.90
N ALA A 34 -7.21 49.59 -15.22
CA ALA A 34 -8.40 48.74 -15.38
C ALA A 34 -8.97 48.90 -16.78
N GLN A 35 -8.83 47.89 -17.62
CA GLN A 35 -9.72 47.61 -18.72
C GLN A 35 -10.76 46.62 -18.21
N SER A 36 -12.03 47.07 -18.13
CA SER A 36 -13.18 46.24 -17.76
C SER A 36 -13.41 45.16 -18.86
N PRO A 37 -13.26 43.88 -18.54
CA PRO A 37 -13.85 42.86 -19.41
C PRO A 37 -15.32 42.71 -19.01
N THR A 38 -16.22 42.98 -19.92
CA THR A 38 -17.58 42.47 -19.88
C THR A 38 -17.53 40.96 -20.03
N SER A 39 -17.30 40.25 -18.93
CA SER A 39 -17.44 38.81 -18.82
C SER A 39 -18.76 38.54 -18.12
N SER A 40 -19.62 37.76 -18.75
CA SER A 40 -20.74 37.09 -18.12
C SER A 40 -20.28 36.45 -16.81
N GLN A 41 -20.58 37.07 -15.67
CA GLN A 41 -20.39 36.47 -14.34
C GLN A 41 -21.11 35.14 -14.38
N GLY A 42 -20.34 34.03 -14.14
CA GLY A 42 -20.89 32.70 -14.02
C GLY A 42 -21.95 32.70 -12.91
N GLN A 43 -23.19 32.61 -13.33
CA GLN A 43 -24.33 32.55 -12.43
C GLN A 43 -24.24 31.20 -11.73
N GLN A 44 -24.00 31.19 -10.41
CA GLN A 44 -23.98 29.96 -9.60
C GLN A 44 -25.30 29.22 -9.83
N MET A 45 -25.25 27.95 -10.20
CA MET A 45 -26.44 27.15 -10.57
C MET A 45 -27.46 26.99 -9.42
N TRP A 46 -27.07 27.31 -8.16
CA TRP A 46 -27.91 27.22 -6.95
C TRP A 46 -28.19 28.59 -6.27
N GLY A 47 -27.91 29.70 -6.94
CA GLY A 47 -27.97 31.06 -6.38
C GLY A 47 -29.35 31.66 -6.07
N GLY A 48 -30.46 31.00 -6.41
CA GLY A 48 -31.77 31.60 -6.36
C GLY A 48 -32.31 32.04 -4.97
N ARG A 49 -31.74 31.55 -3.88
CA ARG A 49 -32.10 31.87 -2.50
C ARG A 49 -31.17 32.90 -1.83
N PHE A 50 -29.96 33.03 -2.33
CA PHE A 50 -28.92 33.83 -1.69
C PHE A 50 -29.00 35.29 -2.19
N SER A 51 -28.89 36.25 -1.24
CA SER A 51 -28.90 37.69 -1.52
C SER A 51 -27.51 38.25 -1.82
N GLU A 52 -26.46 37.48 -1.53
CA GLU A 52 -25.06 37.88 -1.70
C GLU A 52 -24.28 36.81 -2.46
N ALA A 53 -23.27 37.21 -3.21
CA ALA A 53 -22.36 36.30 -3.87
C ALA A 53 -21.45 35.62 -2.83
N THR A 54 -21.04 34.37 -3.08
CA THR A 54 -20.06 33.68 -2.23
C THR A 54 -18.73 34.44 -2.21
N ASP A 55 -18.16 34.63 -1.03
CA ASP A 55 -16.84 35.24 -0.86
C ASP A 55 -15.79 34.43 -1.64
N SER A 56 -14.83 35.13 -2.25
CA SER A 56 -13.82 34.50 -3.11
C SER A 56 -12.90 33.53 -2.34
N PHE A 57 -12.60 33.85 -1.08
CA PHE A 57 -11.83 32.95 -0.21
C PHE A 57 -12.65 31.70 0.11
N VAL A 58 -13.94 31.86 0.42
CA VAL A 58 -14.82 30.72 0.72
C VAL A 58 -14.97 29.83 -0.52
N ALA A 59 -15.15 30.40 -1.71
CA ALA A 59 -15.23 29.66 -2.96
C ALA A 59 -13.94 28.86 -3.22
N ALA A 60 -12.77 29.44 -2.98
CA ALA A 60 -11.50 28.75 -3.13
C ALA A 60 -11.28 27.68 -2.04
N PHE A 61 -11.73 27.94 -0.80
CA PHE A 61 -11.59 27.03 0.33
C PHE A 61 -12.48 25.78 0.21
N THR A 62 -13.66 25.92 -0.40
CA THR A 62 -14.61 24.81 -0.58
C THR A 62 -14.45 24.07 -1.90
N ALA A 63 -13.66 24.59 -2.84
CA ALA A 63 -13.45 23.95 -4.13
C ALA A 63 -12.60 22.69 -4.01
N SER A 64 -13.03 21.61 -4.67
CA SER A 64 -12.36 20.31 -4.71
C SER A 64 -11.71 19.99 -6.06
N VAL A 65 -11.95 20.79 -7.10
CA VAL A 65 -11.46 20.53 -8.46
C VAL A 65 -9.95 20.37 -8.56
N GLY A 66 -9.20 20.94 -7.62
CA GLY A 66 -7.73 20.80 -7.55
C GLY A 66 -7.26 19.36 -7.42
N PHE A 67 -8.05 18.49 -6.80
CA PHE A 67 -7.72 17.07 -6.61
C PHE A 67 -8.77 16.13 -7.21
N ASP A 68 -10.07 16.45 -7.21
CA ASP A 68 -11.13 15.54 -7.66
C ASP A 68 -11.23 15.42 -9.19
N GLN A 69 -10.59 16.32 -9.96
CA GLN A 69 -10.37 16.14 -11.40
C GLN A 69 -9.81 14.75 -11.77
N ARG A 70 -9.18 14.07 -10.82
CA ARG A 70 -8.72 12.68 -10.96
C ARG A 70 -9.86 11.70 -11.23
N PHE A 71 -11.08 12.03 -10.85
CA PHE A 71 -12.29 11.25 -11.13
C PHE A 71 -12.93 11.52 -12.50
N ALA A 72 -12.48 12.51 -13.26
CA ALA A 72 -13.16 13.00 -14.45
C ALA A 72 -13.62 11.90 -15.42
N ARG A 73 -12.76 10.91 -15.66
CA ARG A 73 -13.11 9.74 -16.50
C ARG A 73 -14.26 8.92 -15.89
N HIS A 74 -14.24 8.70 -14.59
CA HIS A 74 -15.25 7.93 -13.86
C HIS A 74 -16.58 8.69 -13.77
N ASP A 75 -16.53 10.00 -13.55
CA ASP A 75 -17.68 10.88 -13.59
C ASP A 75 -18.38 10.86 -14.96
N ILE A 76 -17.62 10.95 -16.04
CA ILE A 76 -18.15 10.86 -17.40
C ILE A 76 -18.75 9.48 -17.67
N GLN A 77 -18.11 8.38 -17.24
CA GLN A 77 -18.66 7.03 -17.34
C GLN A 77 -19.99 6.90 -16.58
N GLY A 78 -20.04 7.39 -15.34
CA GLY A 78 -21.24 7.43 -14.50
C GLY A 78 -22.36 8.24 -15.16
N SER A 79 -22.01 9.39 -15.71
CA SER A 79 -22.93 10.28 -16.41
C SER A 79 -23.51 9.68 -17.69
N ILE A 80 -22.70 8.99 -18.49
CA ILE A 80 -23.16 8.25 -19.69
C ILE A 80 -24.12 7.13 -19.31
N ALA A 81 -23.79 6.36 -18.28
CA ALA A 81 -24.65 5.28 -17.80
C ALA A 81 -25.98 5.81 -17.23
N HIS A 82 -25.95 6.93 -16.50
CA HIS A 82 -27.12 7.60 -15.98
C HIS A 82 -28.03 8.13 -17.12
N ALA A 83 -27.50 8.85 -18.10
CA ALA A 83 -28.23 9.32 -19.24
C ALA A 83 -28.88 8.16 -20.03
N THR A 84 -28.15 7.08 -20.23
CA THR A 84 -28.66 5.87 -20.89
C THR A 84 -29.83 5.27 -20.12
N MET A 85 -29.73 5.14 -18.79
CA MET A 85 -30.80 4.65 -17.95
C MET A 85 -32.03 5.56 -18.01
N LEU A 86 -31.87 6.89 -17.99
CA LEU A 86 -32.97 7.86 -18.12
C LEU A 86 -33.74 7.69 -19.44
N LYS A 87 -33.04 7.36 -20.53
CA LYS A 87 -33.66 7.03 -21.84
C LYS A 87 -34.44 5.72 -21.75
N GLU A 88 -33.85 4.67 -21.24
CA GLU A 88 -34.50 3.35 -21.13
C GLU A 88 -35.75 3.39 -20.23
N CYS A 89 -35.76 4.27 -19.24
CA CYS A 89 -36.94 4.55 -18.38
C CYS A 89 -37.93 5.53 -18.97
N GLY A 90 -37.72 6.04 -20.19
CA GLY A 90 -38.61 6.98 -20.86
C GLY A 90 -38.65 8.40 -20.25
N ILE A 91 -37.64 8.76 -19.45
CA ILE A 91 -37.54 10.07 -18.79
C ILE A 91 -36.94 11.11 -19.73
N LEU A 92 -35.93 10.73 -20.52
CA LEU A 92 -35.34 11.56 -21.57
C LEU A 92 -35.57 10.94 -22.95
N SER A 93 -35.63 11.79 -23.98
CA SER A 93 -35.72 11.31 -25.36
C SER A 93 -34.42 10.68 -25.85
N ALA A 94 -34.52 9.81 -26.85
CA ALA A 94 -33.34 9.18 -27.45
C ALA A 94 -32.37 10.21 -28.06
N ASP A 95 -32.91 11.26 -28.68
CA ASP A 95 -32.12 12.32 -29.32
C ASP A 95 -31.38 13.17 -28.27
N ASP A 96 -32.04 13.53 -27.16
CA ASP A 96 -31.38 14.25 -26.06
C ASP A 96 -30.23 13.45 -25.51
N VAL A 97 -30.41 12.13 -25.26
CA VAL A 97 -29.38 11.27 -24.66
C VAL A 97 -28.23 11.04 -25.64
N ALA A 98 -28.53 10.87 -26.95
CA ALA A 98 -27.45 10.76 -27.95
C ALA A 98 -26.58 12.02 -27.97
N THR A 99 -27.22 13.22 -27.94
CA THR A 99 -26.51 14.51 -27.88
C THR A 99 -25.68 14.67 -26.61
N ILE A 100 -26.20 14.27 -25.44
CA ILE A 100 -25.47 14.30 -24.15
C ILE A 100 -24.28 13.37 -24.20
N ILE A 101 -24.43 12.15 -24.69
CA ILE A 101 -23.32 11.15 -24.74
C ILE A 101 -22.22 11.64 -25.68
N GLU A 102 -22.56 12.16 -26.86
CA GLU A 102 -21.59 12.72 -27.79
C GLU A 102 -20.80 13.87 -27.16
N GLY A 103 -21.51 14.79 -26.48
CA GLY A 103 -20.89 15.90 -25.76
C GLY A 103 -19.98 15.43 -24.63
N LEU A 104 -20.40 14.46 -23.82
CA LEU A 104 -19.55 13.88 -22.75
C LEU A 104 -18.30 13.20 -23.30
N GLN A 105 -18.43 12.49 -24.43
CA GLN A 105 -17.28 11.88 -25.09
C GLN A 105 -16.30 12.94 -25.64
N GLN A 106 -16.81 14.08 -26.10
CA GLN A 106 -15.95 15.19 -26.50
C GLN A 106 -15.23 15.79 -25.29
N VAL A 107 -15.93 16.02 -24.16
CA VAL A 107 -15.31 16.49 -22.91
C VAL A 107 -14.19 15.53 -22.46
N LEU A 108 -14.43 14.22 -22.54
CA LEU A 108 -13.42 13.23 -22.18
C LEU A 108 -12.17 13.32 -23.06
N ARG A 109 -12.36 13.48 -24.39
CA ARG A 109 -11.22 13.66 -25.30
C ARG A 109 -10.43 14.92 -25.00
N GLU A 110 -11.08 16.03 -24.66
CA GLU A 110 -10.43 17.29 -24.29
C GLU A 110 -9.60 17.11 -22.99
N ILE A 111 -10.13 16.36 -22.01
CA ILE A 111 -9.41 16.04 -20.75
C ILE A 111 -8.20 15.16 -21.03
N GLU A 112 -8.35 14.10 -21.80
CA GLU A 112 -7.26 13.16 -22.13
C GLU A 112 -6.16 13.80 -22.98
N ALA A 113 -6.53 14.79 -23.82
CA ALA A 113 -5.58 15.58 -24.59
C ALA A 113 -4.87 16.67 -23.77
N GLY A 114 -5.30 16.92 -22.52
CA GLY A 114 -4.79 18.02 -21.68
C GLY A 114 -5.24 19.41 -22.15
N GLU A 115 -6.30 19.49 -22.95
CA GLU A 115 -6.86 20.73 -23.51
C GLU A 115 -8.00 21.29 -22.67
N PHE A 116 -8.48 20.55 -21.67
CA PHE A 116 -9.57 20.94 -20.80
C PHE A 116 -9.13 21.97 -19.75
N ASN A 117 -9.88 23.06 -19.61
CA ASN A 117 -9.59 24.13 -18.66
C ASN A 117 -10.41 23.96 -17.38
N TRP A 118 -9.77 23.53 -16.30
CA TRP A 118 -10.37 23.42 -14.97
C TRP A 118 -10.55 24.79 -14.34
N SER A 119 -11.73 25.05 -13.76
CA SER A 119 -12.08 26.31 -13.10
C SER A 119 -12.46 26.09 -11.65
N ILE A 120 -11.74 26.74 -10.73
CA ILE A 120 -12.06 26.77 -9.29
C ILE A 120 -13.45 27.41 -9.06
N ALA A 121 -13.86 28.37 -9.88
CA ALA A 121 -15.18 29.00 -9.79
C ALA A 121 -16.33 28.02 -10.06
N LEU A 122 -16.03 26.86 -10.65
CA LEU A 122 -16.99 25.77 -10.87
C LEU A 122 -16.85 24.66 -9.82
N GLU A 123 -16.19 24.92 -8.69
CA GLU A 123 -16.15 24.15 -7.46
C GLU A 123 -15.51 22.75 -7.59
N ASP A 124 -16.11 21.84 -8.34
CA ASP A 124 -15.74 20.42 -8.43
C ASP A 124 -15.65 19.91 -9.88
N VAL A 125 -15.17 18.67 -10.04
CA VAL A 125 -15.07 17.98 -11.33
C VAL A 125 -16.43 17.92 -12.03
N HIS A 126 -17.49 17.66 -11.29
CA HIS A 126 -18.84 17.47 -11.83
C HIS A 126 -19.38 18.74 -12.50
N MET A 127 -19.22 19.89 -11.84
CA MET A 127 -19.68 21.18 -12.36
C MET A 127 -18.84 21.65 -13.55
N ASN A 128 -17.53 21.37 -13.51
CA ASN A 128 -16.66 21.65 -14.64
C ASN A 128 -17.05 20.84 -15.88
N VAL A 129 -17.32 19.53 -15.73
CA VAL A 129 -17.79 18.65 -16.81
C VAL A 129 -19.17 19.07 -17.31
N GLU A 130 -20.13 19.34 -16.41
CA GLU A 130 -21.50 19.74 -16.76
C GLU A 130 -21.53 21.10 -17.47
N SER A 131 -20.73 22.06 -17.02
CA SER A 131 -20.59 23.37 -17.66
C SER A 131 -20.06 23.23 -19.08
N ARG A 132 -18.95 22.48 -19.26
CA ARG A 132 -18.38 22.26 -20.58
C ARG A 132 -19.31 21.48 -21.50
N LEU A 133 -20.02 20.49 -21.00
CA LEU A 133 -21.06 19.77 -21.73
C LEU A 133 -22.13 20.77 -22.24
N THR A 134 -22.59 21.66 -21.36
CA THR A 134 -23.62 22.67 -21.72
C THR A 134 -23.11 23.65 -22.78
N ASP A 135 -21.83 24.02 -22.73
CA ASP A 135 -21.22 24.86 -23.79
C ASP A 135 -21.23 24.16 -25.15
N ILE A 136 -21.00 22.83 -25.17
CA ILE A 136 -20.98 22.05 -26.41
C ILE A 136 -22.35 21.78 -26.98
N VAL A 137 -23.30 21.32 -26.12
CA VAL A 137 -24.61 20.81 -26.58
C VAL A 137 -25.79 21.75 -26.26
N GLY A 138 -25.54 22.89 -25.63
CA GLY A 138 -26.55 23.85 -25.25
C GLY A 138 -27.46 23.37 -24.13
N ALA A 139 -28.72 23.81 -24.12
CA ALA A 139 -29.69 23.54 -23.06
C ALA A 139 -29.96 22.05 -22.81
N VAL A 140 -29.69 21.18 -23.77
CA VAL A 140 -29.86 19.73 -23.64
C VAL A 140 -28.92 19.17 -22.57
N GLY A 141 -27.69 19.71 -22.42
CA GLY A 141 -26.74 19.32 -21.40
C GLY A 141 -27.30 19.41 -19.97
N LYS A 142 -28.11 20.41 -19.69
CA LYS A 142 -28.75 20.61 -18.37
C LYS A 142 -29.73 19.50 -17.97
N LYS A 143 -30.21 18.70 -18.91
CA LYS A 143 -31.08 17.56 -18.64
C LYS A 143 -30.36 16.38 -17.98
N LEU A 144 -29.02 16.32 -18.09
CA LEU A 144 -28.21 15.24 -17.52
C LEU A 144 -28.40 15.10 -16.01
N HIS A 145 -28.61 16.19 -15.29
CA HIS A 145 -28.76 16.18 -13.83
C HIS A 145 -30.11 15.65 -13.32
N THR A 146 -31.04 15.29 -14.22
CA THR A 146 -32.37 14.80 -13.86
C THR A 146 -32.31 13.55 -12.98
N GLY A 147 -32.96 13.61 -11.81
CA GLY A 147 -33.03 12.47 -10.87
C GLY A 147 -31.70 12.09 -10.17
N ARG A 148 -30.69 12.96 -10.21
CA ARG A 148 -29.36 12.76 -9.62
C ARG A 148 -29.02 13.89 -8.66
N SER A 149 -28.12 13.61 -7.72
CA SER A 149 -27.45 14.59 -6.87
C SER A 149 -25.94 14.43 -7.01
N ARG A 150 -25.17 15.45 -6.60
CA ARG A 150 -23.72 15.31 -6.44
C ARG A 150 -23.34 14.25 -5.42
N ASN A 151 -24.18 14.03 -4.40
CA ASN A 151 -23.91 13.10 -3.32
C ASN A 151 -23.80 11.65 -3.83
N ASP A 152 -24.74 11.18 -4.64
CA ASP A 152 -24.67 9.84 -5.22
C ASP A 152 -23.72 9.75 -6.42
N GLN A 153 -23.48 10.86 -7.10
CA GLN A 153 -22.52 10.99 -8.18
C GLN A 153 -21.09 10.78 -7.65
N VAL A 154 -20.64 11.60 -6.69
CA VAL A 154 -19.28 11.48 -6.10
C VAL A 154 -19.08 10.13 -5.41
N ALA A 155 -20.09 9.59 -4.72
CA ALA A 155 -20.02 8.27 -4.11
C ALA A 155 -19.81 7.15 -5.16
N THR A 156 -20.38 7.31 -6.34
CA THR A 156 -20.19 6.39 -7.47
C THR A 156 -18.77 6.50 -8.04
N ASP A 157 -18.28 7.71 -8.22
CA ASP A 157 -16.97 7.96 -8.81
C ASP A 157 -15.84 7.43 -7.95
N ILE A 158 -15.93 7.65 -6.63
CA ILE A 158 -14.94 7.07 -5.68
C ILE A 158 -14.92 5.55 -5.80
N ARG A 159 -16.08 4.89 -5.86
CA ARG A 159 -16.16 3.43 -5.96
C ARG A 159 -15.65 2.91 -7.31
N LEU A 160 -15.97 3.59 -8.42
CA LEU A 160 -15.46 3.24 -9.74
C LEU A 160 -13.93 3.36 -9.79
N TRP A 161 -13.41 4.49 -9.33
CA TRP A 161 -11.98 4.75 -9.29
C TRP A 161 -11.24 3.75 -8.36
N LEU A 162 -11.72 3.58 -7.14
CA LEU A 162 -11.07 2.70 -6.17
C LEU A 162 -11.12 1.23 -6.60
N ARG A 163 -12.19 0.81 -7.30
CA ARG A 163 -12.29 -0.52 -7.90
C ARG A 163 -11.20 -0.74 -8.96
N GLU A 164 -11.00 0.23 -9.86
CA GLU A 164 -9.96 0.17 -10.89
C GLU A 164 -8.57 0.13 -10.26
N GLU A 165 -8.31 0.99 -9.27
CA GLU A 165 -7.01 1.00 -8.57
C GLU A 165 -6.77 -0.28 -7.76
N THR A 166 -7.81 -0.87 -7.19
CA THR A 166 -7.70 -2.17 -6.53
C THR A 166 -7.29 -3.26 -7.51
N ASP A 167 -7.87 -3.27 -8.72
CA ASP A 167 -7.51 -4.22 -9.78
C ASP A 167 -6.06 -4.03 -10.23
N ASN A 168 -5.60 -2.79 -10.40
CA ASN A 168 -4.23 -2.44 -10.73
C ASN A 168 -3.23 -2.91 -9.65
N ILE A 169 -3.57 -2.70 -8.37
CA ILE A 169 -2.75 -3.13 -7.24
C ILE A 169 -2.67 -4.65 -7.14
N ILE A 170 -3.78 -5.36 -7.34
CA ILE A 170 -3.80 -6.83 -7.40
C ILE A 170 -2.90 -7.34 -8.53
N ALA A 171 -2.95 -6.73 -9.71
CA ALA A 171 -2.08 -7.10 -10.82
C ALA A 171 -0.59 -6.90 -10.51
N LEU A 172 -0.23 -5.80 -9.83
CA LEU A 172 1.14 -5.55 -9.37
C LEU A 172 1.59 -6.55 -8.30
N LEU A 173 0.71 -6.93 -7.38
CA LEU A 173 0.97 -7.98 -6.39
C LEU A 173 1.20 -9.33 -7.04
N VAL A 174 0.40 -9.72 -8.02
CA VAL A 174 0.59 -10.96 -8.80
C VAL A 174 1.94 -10.96 -9.51
N ARG A 175 2.31 -9.82 -10.11
CA ARG A 175 3.63 -9.64 -10.74
C ARG A 175 4.77 -9.80 -9.73
N LEU A 176 4.69 -9.15 -8.57
CA LEU A 176 5.69 -9.24 -7.52
C LEU A 176 5.82 -10.67 -6.99
N GLN A 177 4.69 -11.31 -6.69
CA GLN A 177 4.64 -12.71 -6.22
C GLN A 177 5.21 -13.68 -7.25
N SER A 178 4.94 -13.48 -8.54
CA SER A 178 5.53 -14.29 -9.62
C SER A 178 7.05 -14.18 -9.63
N GLY A 179 7.59 -12.98 -9.48
CA GLY A 179 9.04 -12.76 -9.37
C GLY A 179 9.66 -13.39 -8.12
N LEU A 180 8.94 -13.40 -6.99
CA LEU A 180 9.39 -14.11 -5.78
C LEU A 180 9.42 -15.63 -5.97
N LEU A 181 8.44 -16.19 -6.69
CA LEU A 181 8.43 -17.62 -7.03
C LEU A 181 9.61 -17.99 -7.93
N ASP A 182 9.95 -17.15 -8.90
CA ASP A 182 11.12 -17.35 -9.77
C ASP A 182 12.43 -17.29 -8.96
N LEU A 183 12.55 -16.37 -8.03
CA LEU A 183 13.70 -16.24 -7.14
C LEU A 183 13.81 -17.44 -6.19
N ALA A 184 12.69 -17.87 -5.59
CA ALA A 184 12.67 -19.02 -4.69
C ALA A 184 13.05 -20.32 -5.41
N GLU A 185 12.59 -20.53 -6.65
CA GLU A 185 12.89 -21.70 -7.46
C GLU A 185 14.39 -21.83 -7.76
N GLN A 186 15.08 -20.71 -8.02
CA GLN A 186 16.52 -20.65 -8.29
C GLN A 186 17.37 -20.94 -7.05
N HIS A 187 16.80 -20.85 -5.86
CA HIS A 187 17.53 -20.87 -4.58
C HIS A 187 16.95 -21.86 -3.57
N THR A 188 16.35 -22.94 -4.04
CA THR A 188 15.75 -23.98 -3.18
C THR A 188 16.73 -24.67 -2.26
N ASP A 189 18.01 -24.70 -2.64
CA ASP A 189 19.13 -25.33 -1.93
C ASP A 189 20.21 -24.35 -1.43
N THR A 190 20.02 -23.06 -1.64
CA THR A 190 20.95 -22.03 -1.15
C THR A 190 20.81 -21.88 0.35
N ILE A 191 21.78 -22.40 1.11
CA ILE A 191 21.77 -22.43 2.57
C ILE A 191 22.00 -21.03 3.13
N MET A 192 21.18 -20.63 4.10
CA MET A 192 21.33 -19.43 4.91
C MET A 192 20.98 -19.72 6.38
N PRO A 193 21.47 -18.90 7.34
CA PRO A 193 21.04 -19.03 8.72
C PRO A 193 19.58 -18.58 8.87
N GLY A 194 18.74 -19.42 9.45
CA GLY A 194 17.46 -19.00 9.98
C GLY A 194 17.67 -18.33 11.34
N PHE A 195 16.97 -17.21 11.56
CA PHE A 195 17.13 -16.40 12.77
C PHE A 195 15.90 -16.44 13.66
N THR A 196 16.15 -16.56 14.97
CA THR A 196 15.21 -16.15 16.02
C THR A 196 15.92 -15.16 16.93
N HIS A 197 15.28 -14.09 17.35
CA HIS A 197 15.90 -13.01 18.14
C HIS A 197 17.17 -12.41 17.48
N LEU A 198 17.28 -12.45 16.14
CA LEU A 198 18.47 -12.12 15.35
C LEU A 198 19.71 -12.97 15.71
N GLN A 199 19.53 -14.10 16.38
CA GLN A 199 20.57 -15.10 16.61
C GLN A 199 20.39 -16.24 15.61
N THR A 200 21.50 -16.80 15.12
CA THR A 200 21.49 -18.01 14.27
C THR A 200 20.80 -19.14 15.04
N ALA A 201 19.78 -19.73 14.45
CA ALA A 201 19.00 -20.80 15.05
C ALA A 201 19.18 -22.13 14.32
N GLN A 202 18.66 -22.25 13.12
CA GLN A 202 18.69 -23.47 12.31
C GLN A 202 18.97 -23.14 10.85
N PRO A 203 19.54 -24.06 10.06
CA PRO A 203 19.70 -23.86 8.63
C PRO A 203 18.34 -23.77 7.94
N VAL A 204 18.19 -22.80 7.02
CA VAL A 204 17.05 -22.73 6.08
C VAL A 204 17.59 -22.50 4.68
N SER A 205 16.78 -22.71 3.64
CA SER A 205 17.16 -22.24 2.32
C SER A 205 16.68 -20.81 2.07
N PHE A 206 17.44 -20.06 1.27
CA PHE A 206 17.01 -18.73 0.81
C PHE A 206 15.68 -18.80 0.07
N GLY A 207 15.48 -19.84 -0.75
CA GLY A 207 14.19 -20.08 -1.40
C GLY A 207 13.04 -20.26 -0.42
N HIS A 208 13.26 -20.98 0.70
CA HIS A 208 12.25 -21.13 1.76
C HIS A 208 11.90 -19.79 2.40
N HIS A 209 12.90 -18.96 2.68
CA HIS A 209 12.68 -17.62 3.24
C HIS A 209 11.87 -16.72 2.28
N VAL A 210 12.23 -16.73 0.98
CA VAL A 210 11.48 -15.98 -0.06
C VAL A 210 10.04 -16.47 -0.18
N MET A 211 9.79 -17.78 -0.01
CA MET A 211 8.42 -18.31 0.05
C MET A 211 7.63 -17.79 1.26
N ALA A 212 8.26 -17.44 2.37
CA ALA A 212 7.57 -16.80 3.48
C ALA A 212 7.09 -15.39 3.11
N TRP A 213 7.88 -14.62 2.34
CA TRP A 213 7.43 -13.34 1.76
C TRP A 213 6.26 -13.53 0.79
N PHE A 214 6.34 -14.56 -0.07
CA PHE A 214 5.23 -14.92 -0.96
C PHE A 214 3.93 -15.17 -0.18
N GLU A 215 3.96 -15.92 0.91
CA GLU A 215 2.79 -16.22 1.74
C GLU A 215 2.19 -14.98 2.42
N MET A 216 3.02 -14.00 2.81
CA MET A 216 2.54 -12.72 3.33
C MET A 216 1.74 -11.97 2.26
N LEU A 217 2.33 -11.81 1.08
CA LEU A 217 1.72 -11.07 -0.03
C LEU A 217 0.49 -11.79 -0.62
N TYR A 218 0.48 -13.12 -0.60
CA TYR A 218 -0.68 -13.89 -1.03
C TYR A 218 -1.91 -13.59 -0.16
N ARG A 219 -1.76 -13.58 1.16
CA ARG A 219 -2.82 -13.18 2.08
C ARG A 219 -3.26 -11.73 1.90
N ASP A 220 -2.34 -10.85 1.49
CA ASP A 220 -2.68 -9.44 1.19
C ASP A 220 -3.50 -9.33 -0.09
N THR A 221 -3.18 -10.13 -1.11
CA THR A 221 -3.97 -10.22 -2.34
C THR A 221 -5.39 -10.68 -2.05
N GLU A 222 -5.57 -11.73 -1.23
CA GLU A 222 -6.89 -12.21 -0.81
C GLU A 222 -7.71 -11.13 -0.10
N ARG A 223 -7.08 -10.35 0.80
CA ARG A 223 -7.74 -9.22 1.50
C ARG A 223 -8.24 -8.17 0.52
N LEU A 224 -7.43 -7.81 -0.47
CA LEU A 224 -7.82 -6.82 -1.48
C LEU A 224 -8.94 -7.33 -2.38
N VAL A 225 -8.92 -8.61 -2.77
CA VAL A 225 -10.03 -9.26 -3.51
C VAL A 225 -11.31 -9.23 -2.69
N ASP A 226 -11.24 -9.49 -1.40
CA ASP A 226 -12.41 -9.42 -0.51
C ASP A 226 -12.93 -7.99 -0.33
N ALA A 227 -12.05 -7.01 -0.16
CA ALA A 227 -12.42 -5.59 -0.08
C ALA A 227 -13.07 -5.12 -1.39
N ARG A 228 -12.55 -5.54 -2.55
CA ARG A 228 -13.06 -5.19 -3.87
C ARG A 228 -14.54 -5.54 -4.06
N ARG A 229 -15.01 -6.66 -3.49
CA ARG A 229 -16.43 -7.03 -3.55
C ARG A 229 -17.34 -6.01 -2.86
N ARG A 230 -16.89 -5.41 -1.77
CA ARG A 230 -17.63 -4.37 -1.04
C ARG A 230 -17.49 -2.99 -1.68
N ILE A 231 -16.38 -2.71 -2.36
CA ILE A 231 -16.25 -1.54 -3.24
C ILE A 231 -17.26 -1.63 -4.38
N ASN A 232 -17.49 -2.82 -4.93
CA ASN A 232 -18.28 -3.09 -6.14
C ASN A 232 -19.80 -3.09 -5.91
N GLN A 233 -20.30 -2.11 -5.14
CA GLN A 233 -21.72 -1.85 -4.86
C GLN A 233 -22.09 -0.44 -5.31
N MET A 234 -23.12 -0.31 -6.17
CA MET A 234 -23.45 0.93 -6.84
C MET A 234 -24.35 1.85 -6.00
N PRO A 235 -23.94 3.09 -5.69
CA PRO A 235 -24.78 4.07 -4.99
C PRO A 235 -25.67 4.92 -5.91
N LEU A 236 -25.35 5.05 -7.20
CA LEU A 236 -26.05 5.96 -8.12
C LEU A 236 -27.56 5.68 -8.18
N GLY A 237 -28.36 6.74 -8.19
CA GLY A 237 -29.82 6.69 -8.05
C GLY A 237 -30.32 6.85 -6.62
N SER A 238 -29.40 7.01 -5.65
CA SER A 238 -29.74 7.39 -4.26
C SER A 238 -30.05 8.87 -4.13
N ALA A 239 -29.75 9.66 -5.14
CA ALA A 239 -29.85 11.12 -5.18
C ALA A 239 -29.17 11.78 -3.97
N ALA A 240 -29.76 12.79 -3.35
CA ALA A 240 -29.13 13.44 -2.21
C ALA A 240 -29.02 12.51 -0.98
N LEU A 241 -30.09 11.74 -0.67
CA LEU A 241 -30.16 10.78 0.45
C LEU A 241 -31.45 9.92 0.45
N ALA A 242 -32.50 10.36 -0.23
CA ALA A 242 -33.84 9.77 -0.11
C ALA A 242 -34.30 9.07 -1.41
N GLY A 243 -33.43 8.96 -2.40
CA GLY A 243 -33.80 8.53 -3.74
C GLY A 243 -34.48 9.67 -4.53
N THR A 244 -35.16 9.32 -5.61
CA THR A 244 -35.80 10.27 -6.52
C THR A 244 -37.25 9.86 -6.79
N THR A 245 -38.10 10.81 -7.14
CA THR A 245 -39.49 10.58 -7.55
C THR A 245 -39.62 10.11 -9.01
N PHE A 246 -38.56 10.17 -9.80
CA PHE A 246 -38.53 9.64 -11.15
C PHE A 246 -38.51 8.11 -11.14
N PRO A 247 -39.17 7.44 -12.08
CA PRO A 247 -39.21 5.98 -12.19
C PRO A 247 -37.94 5.41 -12.79
N ILE A 248 -36.79 5.64 -12.11
CA ILE A 248 -35.51 5.16 -12.55
C ILE A 248 -35.35 3.66 -12.29
N ASP A 249 -34.50 2.99 -13.10
CA ASP A 249 -34.07 1.60 -12.88
C ASP A 249 -32.56 1.54 -12.63
N ARG A 250 -32.19 1.40 -11.36
CA ARG A 250 -30.80 1.32 -10.91
C ARG A 250 -30.08 0.07 -11.42
N THR A 251 -30.80 -0.99 -11.81
CA THR A 251 -30.21 -2.21 -12.35
C THR A 251 -29.56 -2.00 -13.72
N ILE A 252 -30.15 -1.13 -14.54
CA ILE A 252 -29.58 -0.73 -15.83
C ILE A 252 -28.23 -0.03 -15.61
N THR A 253 -28.20 0.94 -14.71
CA THR A 253 -26.99 1.71 -14.41
C THR A 253 -25.88 0.81 -13.83
N ALA A 254 -26.23 -0.08 -12.88
CA ALA A 254 -25.30 -1.02 -12.29
C ALA A 254 -24.65 -1.94 -13.35
N LYS A 255 -25.48 -2.47 -14.26
CA LYS A 255 -25.00 -3.32 -15.36
C LYS A 255 -24.07 -2.56 -16.31
N LEU A 256 -24.41 -1.32 -16.68
CA LEU A 256 -23.59 -0.49 -17.59
C LEU A 256 -22.23 -0.14 -16.98
N LEU A 257 -22.18 0.06 -15.66
CA LEU A 257 -20.95 0.39 -14.91
C LEU A 257 -20.19 -0.84 -14.39
N GLY A 258 -20.72 -2.05 -14.62
CA GLY A 258 -20.09 -3.30 -14.19
C GLY A 258 -20.08 -3.50 -12.67
N PHE A 259 -21.03 -2.93 -11.93
CA PHE A 259 -21.22 -3.21 -10.52
C PHE A 259 -21.92 -4.56 -10.31
N GLU A 260 -21.48 -5.32 -9.31
CA GLU A 260 -22.06 -6.62 -8.95
C GLU A 260 -23.34 -6.48 -8.13
N GLY A 261 -23.51 -5.34 -7.44
CA GLY A 261 -24.66 -5.08 -6.60
C GLY A 261 -25.03 -3.61 -6.56
N ILE A 262 -26.13 -3.34 -5.87
CA ILE A 262 -26.70 -1.99 -5.67
C ILE A 262 -26.81 -1.75 -4.18
N CYS A 263 -26.35 -0.58 -3.69
CA CYS A 263 -26.54 -0.16 -2.31
C CYS A 263 -28.02 -0.15 -1.95
N GLN A 264 -28.39 -0.86 -0.87
CA GLN A 264 -29.80 -1.18 -0.55
C GLN A 264 -30.54 -0.05 0.15
N ASN A 265 -29.83 0.91 0.73
CA ASN A 265 -30.40 2.06 1.41
C ASN A 265 -29.79 3.35 0.82
N SER A 266 -30.64 4.28 0.38
CA SER A 266 -30.16 5.51 -0.30
C SER A 266 -29.44 6.48 0.62
N LEU A 267 -29.78 6.51 1.90
CA LEU A 267 -29.14 7.37 2.90
C LEU A 267 -27.75 6.85 3.27
N ASP A 268 -27.62 5.55 3.45
CA ASP A 268 -26.35 4.86 3.68
C ASP A 268 -25.44 4.96 2.45
N ALA A 269 -25.98 4.79 1.25
CA ALA A 269 -25.24 4.78 -0.01
C ALA A 269 -24.42 6.05 -0.28
N VAL A 270 -24.88 7.21 0.20
CA VAL A 270 -24.18 8.50 0.06
C VAL A 270 -23.31 8.83 1.28
N SER A 271 -23.52 8.11 2.40
CA SER A 271 -22.79 8.28 3.66
C SER A 271 -21.57 7.36 3.79
N ASP A 272 -21.72 6.12 3.34
CA ASP A 272 -20.75 5.03 3.55
C ASP A 272 -19.36 5.35 2.97
N ARG A 273 -18.34 5.13 3.79
CA ARG A 273 -16.93 5.12 3.44
C ARG A 273 -16.20 3.88 3.99
N ASP A 274 -16.95 2.90 4.49
CA ASP A 274 -16.38 1.66 5.03
C ASP A 274 -15.53 0.93 4.00
N PHE A 275 -15.97 0.93 2.74
CA PHE A 275 -15.23 0.34 1.62
C PHE A 275 -13.84 0.95 1.42
N ALA A 276 -13.69 2.26 1.63
CA ALA A 276 -12.42 2.98 1.55
C ALA A 276 -11.54 2.69 2.77
N ILE A 277 -12.14 2.67 3.97
CA ILE A 277 -11.45 2.32 5.22
C ILE A 277 -10.97 0.87 5.19
N GLU A 278 -11.80 -0.06 4.71
CA GLU A 278 -11.43 -1.48 4.59
C GLU A 278 -10.27 -1.67 3.61
N PHE A 279 -10.35 -1.06 2.43
CA PHE A 279 -9.28 -1.08 1.45
C PHE A 279 -7.98 -0.54 2.06
N THR A 280 -8.02 0.62 2.70
CA THR A 280 -6.85 1.23 3.34
C THR A 280 -6.31 0.38 4.49
N SER A 281 -7.19 -0.33 5.23
CA SER A 281 -6.81 -1.26 6.29
C SER A 281 -6.06 -2.48 5.72
N ALA A 282 -6.60 -3.10 4.68
CA ALA A 282 -5.96 -4.23 4.00
C ALA A 282 -4.55 -3.88 3.53
N ALA A 283 -4.42 -2.73 2.98
CA ALA A 283 -3.18 -2.29 2.42
C ALA A 283 -2.21 -1.68 3.44
N SER A 284 -2.68 -1.22 4.60
CA SER A 284 -1.81 -0.96 5.74
C SER A 284 -1.11 -2.24 6.21
N ILE A 285 -1.79 -3.39 6.17
CA ILE A 285 -1.19 -4.70 6.44
C ILE A 285 -0.15 -5.03 5.36
N LEU A 286 -0.45 -4.82 4.09
CA LEU A 286 0.49 -5.01 3.00
C LEU A 286 1.76 -4.16 3.17
N MET A 287 1.62 -2.87 3.46
CA MET A 287 2.78 -1.99 3.69
C MET A 287 3.58 -2.38 4.93
N MET A 288 2.96 -2.93 5.96
CA MET A 288 3.66 -3.51 7.11
C MET A 288 4.49 -4.73 6.69
N HIS A 289 3.97 -5.61 5.83
CA HIS A 289 4.71 -6.73 5.27
C HIS A 289 5.89 -6.25 4.41
N MET A 290 5.67 -5.28 3.54
CA MET A 290 6.73 -4.70 2.72
C MET A 290 7.80 -4.00 3.57
N SER A 291 7.42 -3.37 4.68
CA SER A 291 8.35 -2.77 5.65
C SER A 291 9.23 -3.84 6.32
N ARG A 292 8.67 -5.01 6.68
CA ARG A 292 9.45 -6.14 7.23
C ARG A 292 10.43 -6.71 6.20
N MET A 293 9.99 -6.91 4.96
CA MET A 293 10.86 -7.34 3.87
C MET A 293 12.00 -6.33 3.64
N SER A 294 11.67 -5.04 3.69
CA SER A 294 12.66 -3.96 3.60
C SER A 294 13.74 -4.05 4.67
N GLU A 295 13.33 -4.27 5.92
CA GLU A 295 14.25 -4.39 7.07
C GLU A 295 15.22 -5.55 6.88
N GLU A 296 14.72 -6.73 6.49
CA GLU A 296 15.58 -7.90 6.23
C GLU A 296 16.58 -7.61 5.09
N ILE A 297 16.13 -6.99 3.99
CA ILE A 297 17.01 -6.66 2.86
C ILE A 297 18.08 -5.65 3.26
N ILE A 298 17.74 -4.62 4.04
CA ILE A 298 18.69 -3.60 4.53
C ILE A 298 19.75 -4.26 5.40
N LEU A 299 19.34 -5.13 6.34
CA LEU A 299 20.27 -5.90 7.18
C LEU A 299 21.19 -6.78 6.33
N TRP A 300 20.61 -7.56 5.40
CA TRP A 300 21.36 -8.49 4.57
C TRP A 300 22.30 -7.82 3.58
N MET A 301 22.02 -6.60 3.16
CA MET A 301 22.89 -5.82 2.28
C MET A 301 24.03 -5.13 3.04
N SER A 302 23.93 -4.99 4.36
CA SER A 302 24.98 -4.35 5.16
C SER A 302 26.30 -5.12 5.07
N ALA A 303 27.43 -4.43 5.27
CA ALA A 303 28.75 -5.05 5.24
C ALA A 303 28.94 -6.14 6.32
N GLN A 304 28.18 -6.08 7.42
CA GLN A 304 28.22 -7.04 8.52
C GLN A 304 27.57 -8.37 8.14
N PHE A 305 26.46 -8.34 7.41
CA PHE A 305 25.79 -9.55 6.90
C PHE A 305 26.33 -9.94 5.51
N ASN A 306 26.29 -9.01 4.58
CA ASN A 306 26.70 -9.23 3.18
C ASN A 306 26.09 -10.51 2.58
N PHE A 307 24.79 -10.72 2.84
CA PHE A 307 24.06 -11.90 2.38
C PHE A 307 23.45 -11.72 0.99
N VAL A 308 23.10 -10.47 0.63
CA VAL A 308 22.49 -10.17 -0.67
C VAL A 308 23.13 -8.94 -1.30
N GLN A 309 23.03 -8.88 -2.63
CA GLN A 309 23.32 -7.69 -3.42
C GLN A 309 22.07 -7.27 -4.20
N ILE A 310 21.81 -5.97 -4.19
CA ILE A 310 20.78 -5.34 -5.01
C ILE A 310 21.48 -4.73 -6.23
N PRO A 311 20.93 -4.83 -7.45
CA PRO A 311 21.48 -4.18 -8.64
C PRO A 311 21.65 -2.68 -8.45
N ASP A 312 22.70 -2.11 -9.04
CA ASP A 312 23.08 -0.70 -8.86
C ASP A 312 21.96 0.28 -9.20
N ARG A 313 21.12 -0.06 -10.20
CA ARG A 313 19.97 0.76 -10.61
C ARG A 313 18.91 0.98 -9.52
N PHE A 314 18.96 0.22 -8.42
CA PHE A 314 18.06 0.36 -7.25
C PHE A 314 18.76 0.93 -6.02
N CYS A 315 19.97 1.43 -6.17
CA CYS A 315 20.81 1.94 -5.10
C CYS A 315 21.29 3.35 -5.44
N THR A 316 21.67 4.11 -4.41
CA THR A 316 22.40 5.35 -4.60
C THR A 316 23.79 5.28 -3.98
N GLY A 317 24.67 6.17 -4.44
CA GLY A 317 26.00 6.34 -3.88
C GLY A 317 26.04 7.47 -2.85
N SER A 318 27.24 7.80 -2.39
CA SER A 318 27.50 8.95 -1.54
C SER A 318 28.33 9.98 -2.31
N SER A 319 27.99 11.25 -2.17
CA SER A 319 28.76 12.35 -2.78
C SER A 319 30.16 12.53 -2.18
N ILE A 320 30.40 12.00 -0.98
CA ILE A 320 31.65 12.11 -0.24
C ILE A 320 32.38 10.77 -0.05
N MET A 321 31.65 9.65 -0.10
CA MET A 321 32.20 8.30 0.12
C MET A 321 32.01 7.45 -1.14
N PRO A 322 33.03 7.39 -2.03
CA PRO A 322 32.88 6.75 -3.35
C PRO A 322 32.64 5.24 -3.29
N GLN A 323 32.99 4.58 -2.18
CA GLN A 323 32.78 3.15 -1.96
C GLN A 323 31.37 2.80 -1.45
N LYS A 324 30.57 3.81 -1.05
CA LYS A 324 29.28 3.59 -0.37
C LYS A 324 28.16 3.32 -1.36
N LYS A 325 27.39 2.25 -1.12
CA LYS A 325 26.20 1.88 -1.87
C LYS A 325 25.04 1.73 -0.87
N ASN A 326 23.98 2.53 -1.04
CA ASN A 326 22.87 2.60 -0.12
C ASN A 326 21.66 1.80 -0.63
N PRO A 327 20.92 1.11 0.25
CA PRO A 327 19.68 0.39 -0.10
C PRO A 327 18.46 1.33 -0.08
N ASP A 328 18.48 2.41 -0.90
CA ASP A 328 17.49 3.49 -0.82
C ASP A 328 16.05 3.02 -1.07
N VAL A 329 15.84 2.09 -2.01
CA VAL A 329 14.50 1.57 -2.32
C VAL A 329 13.86 0.89 -1.10
N PRO A 330 14.50 -0.11 -0.45
CA PRO A 330 13.93 -0.69 0.77
C PRO A 330 13.79 0.33 1.91
N GLU A 331 14.73 1.26 2.09
CA GLU A 331 14.63 2.30 3.13
C GLU A 331 13.40 3.19 2.91
N LEU A 332 13.17 3.64 1.67
CA LEU A 332 12.01 4.46 1.34
C LEU A 332 10.69 3.68 1.47
N VAL A 333 10.62 2.42 1.06
CA VAL A 333 9.42 1.59 1.25
C VAL A 333 9.11 1.41 2.72
N ARG A 334 10.12 1.13 3.56
CA ARG A 334 9.98 1.08 5.02
C ARG A 334 9.44 2.40 5.59
N GLY A 335 9.99 3.53 5.17
CA GLY A 335 9.54 4.86 5.61
C GLY A 335 8.12 5.21 5.14
N LYS A 336 7.75 4.84 3.91
CA LYS A 336 6.43 5.09 3.33
C LYS A 336 5.29 4.33 4.03
N ALA A 337 5.58 3.24 4.75
CA ALA A 337 4.57 2.53 5.55
C ALA A 337 3.90 3.46 6.58
N ALA A 338 4.65 4.35 7.23
CA ALA A 338 4.10 5.31 8.19
C ALA A 338 3.10 6.28 7.54
N ARG A 339 3.36 6.71 6.29
CA ARG A 339 2.46 7.57 5.52
C ARG A 339 1.11 6.88 5.27
N VAL A 340 1.14 5.62 4.87
CA VAL A 340 -0.07 4.81 4.64
C VAL A 340 -0.87 4.61 5.92
N PHE A 341 -0.22 4.34 7.06
CA PHE A 341 -0.89 4.23 8.35
C PHE A 341 -1.57 5.54 8.76
N GLY A 342 -0.91 6.68 8.49
CA GLY A 342 -1.48 8.01 8.73
C GLY A 342 -2.78 8.23 7.96
N GLN A 343 -2.86 7.82 6.71
CA GLN A 343 -4.06 7.98 5.88
C GLN A 343 -5.23 7.12 6.35
N LEU A 344 -4.98 5.90 6.84
CA LEU A 344 -6.02 5.09 7.49
C LEU A 344 -6.59 5.81 8.73
N MET A 345 -5.72 6.38 9.56
CA MET A 345 -6.16 7.14 10.73
C MET A 345 -6.94 8.40 10.35
N THR A 346 -6.60 9.04 9.24
CA THR A 346 -7.34 10.18 8.71
C THR A 346 -8.77 9.78 8.36
N LEU A 347 -8.97 8.69 7.58
CA LEU A 347 -10.31 8.23 7.20
C LEU A 347 -11.15 7.79 8.41
N LEU A 348 -10.57 7.06 9.36
CA LEU A 348 -11.26 6.65 10.60
C LEU A 348 -11.67 7.88 11.44
N SER A 349 -10.78 8.88 11.52
CA SER A 349 -11.04 10.12 12.27
C SER A 349 -12.10 10.97 11.58
N LEU A 350 -12.09 11.02 10.26
CA LEU A 350 -13.08 11.72 9.45
C LEU A 350 -14.50 11.17 9.71
N MET A 351 -14.66 9.85 9.68
CA MET A 351 -15.98 9.22 9.76
C MET A 351 -16.55 9.10 11.17
N LYS A 352 -15.72 9.10 12.22
CA LYS A 352 -16.11 8.74 13.61
C LYS A 352 -17.26 9.51 14.23
N SER A 353 -17.59 10.69 13.76
CA SER A 353 -18.60 11.57 14.39
C SER A 353 -19.54 12.24 13.39
N GLN A 354 -19.48 11.82 12.13
CA GLN A 354 -20.38 12.36 11.11
C GLN A 354 -21.80 11.80 11.30
N PRO A 355 -22.84 12.65 11.21
CA PRO A 355 -24.20 12.16 11.04
C PRO A 355 -24.36 11.48 9.69
N LEU A 356 -25.37 10.62 9.55
CA LEU A 356 -25.66 9.94 8.28
C LEU A 356 -25.97 10.94 7.14
N ALA A 357 -25.98 10.45 5.93
CA ALA A 357 -26.01 11.15 4.66
C ALA A 357 -24.66 11.82 4.33
N TYR A 358 -24.68 12.85 3.50
CA TYR A 358 -23.47 13.55 3.07
C TYR A 358 -23.24 14.82 3.90
N ASN A 359 -22.03 14.98 4.37
CA ASN A 359 -21.53 16.22 4.97
C ASN A 359 -20.30 16.68 4.17
N ASN A 360 -20.01 17.97 4.18
CA ASN A 360 -18.88 18.49 3.42
C ASN A 360 -17.52 17.96 3.89
N ASP A 361 -17.46 17.45 5.13
CA ASP A 361 -16.35 16.67 5.66
C ASP A 361 -15.91 15.55 4.70
N ASN A 362 -16.84 14.92 4.00
CA ASN A 362 -16.53 13.86 3.03
C ASN A 362 -15.71 14.34 1.81
N GLN A 363 -15.47 15.64 1.67
CA GLN A 363 -14.51 16.14 0.70
C GLN A 363 -13.08 15.70 1.04
N GLU A 364 -12.78 15.59 2.34
CA GLU A 364 -11.47 15.21 2.89
C GLU A 364 -11.16 13.70 2.78
N ASP A 365 -12.05 12.88 2.24
CA ASP A 365 -11.82 11.45 2.03
C ASP A 365 -10.91 11.16 0.82
N LYS A 366 -10.81 12.09 -0.15
CA LYS A 366 -10.21 11.87 -1.46
C LYS A 366 -8.69 11.98 -1.45
N GLU A 367 -8.15 13.07 -0.92
CA GLU A 367 -6.71 13.30 -0.89
C GLU A 367 -5.96 12.19 -0.14
N PRO A 368 -6.43 11.73 1.05
CA PRO A 368 -5.84 10.57 1.71
C PRO A 368 -5.85 9.31 0.85
N LEU A 369 -6.94 9.03 0.13
CA LEU A 369 -7.04 7.87 -0.76
C LEU A 369 -6.11 7.97 -1.96
N PHE A 370 -6.03 9.13 -2.59
CA PHE A 370 -5.15 9.35 -3.74
C PHE A 370 -3.68 9.20 -3.36
N ASP A 371 -3.26 9.89 -2.30
CA ASP A 371 -1.91 9.82 -1.77
C ASP A 371 -1.51 8.40 -1.39
N TRP A 372 -2.45 7.69 -0.82
CA TRP A 372 -2.28 6.33 -0.40
C TRP A 372 -2.06 5.38 -1.59
N VAL A 373 -2.93 5.44 -2.62
CA VAL A 373 -2.81 4.61 -3.84
C VAL A 373 -1.50 4.88 -4.54
N ASP A 374 -1.11 6.16 -4.70
CA ASP A 374 0.15 6.53 -5.35
C ASP A 374 1.37 6.01 -4.57
N THR A 375 1.32 6.10 -3.24
CA THR A 375 2.39 5.61 -2.38
C THR A 375 2.55 4.09 -2.47
N LEU A 376 1.45 3.34 -2.43
CA LEU A 376 1.47 1.88 -2.53
C LEU A 376 1.90 1.42 -3.92
N THR A 377 1.29 1.97 -4.96
CA THR A 377 1.60 1.63 -6.37
C THR A 377 3.08 1.83 -6.66
N GLY A 378 3.64 2.99 -6.27
CA GLY A 378 5.07 3.27 -6.44
C GLY A 378 5.96 2.29 -5.67
N SER A 379 5.56 1.90 -4.45
CA SER A 379 6.29 0.93 -3.63
C SER A 379 6.25 -0.48 -4.23
N LEU A 380 5.09 -0.91 -4.72
CA LEU A 380 4.92 -2.21 -5.39
C LEU A 380 5.70 -2.30 -6.70
N LEU A 381 5.67 -1.24 -7.53
CA LEU A 381 6.45 -1.18 -8.76
C LEU A 381 7.94 -1.34 -8.47
N ALA A 382 8.46 -0.58 -7.49
CA ALA A 382 9.87 -0.65 -7.12
C ALA A 382 10.26 -2.07 -6.64
N PHE A 383 9.42 -2.71 -5.82
CA PHE A 383 9.68 -4.07 -5.31
C PHE A 383 9.52 -5.13 -6.40
N ALA A 384 8.51 -5.03 -7.27
CA ALA A 384 8.30 -5.96 -8.37
C ALA A 384 9.48 -5.98 -9.35
N ASP A 385 10.20 -4.85 -9.50
CA ASP A 385 11.40 -4.77 -10.33
C ASP A 385 12.68 -5.16 -9.57
N MET A 386 12.76 -4.85 -8.27
CA MET A 386 13.98 -5.04 -7.48
C MET A 386 14.14 -6.49 -6.99
N LEU A 387 13.10 -7.05 -6.36
CA LEU A 387 13.21 -8.32 -5.63
C LEU A 387 13.61 -9.51 -6.50
N PRO A 388 13.06 -9.69 -7.73
CA PRO A 388 13.47 -10.79 -8.60
C PRO A 388 14.93 -10.71 -9.05
N ASN A 389 15.57 -9.56 -8.87
CA ASN A 389 16.94 -9.28 -9.31
C ASN A 389 17.95 -9.26 -8.14
N ILE A 390 17.53 -9.63 -6.93
CA ILE A 390 18.45 -9.78 -5.78
C ILE A 390 19.35 -10.98 -6.02
N THR A 391 20.64 -10.81 -5.76
CA THR A 391 21.63 -11.89 -5.87
C THR A 391 22.11 -12.28 -4.47
N PRO A 392 21.88 -13.55 -4.01
CA PRO A 392 22.38 -14.01 -2.74
C PRO A 392 23.88 -14.32 -2.79
N ASN A 393 24.60 -13.95 -1.74
CA ASN A 393 25.99 -14.33 -1.50
C ASN A 393 26.02 -15.67 -0.74
N LYS A 394 26.02 -16.76 -1.51
CA LYS A 394 25.93 -18.13 -1.00
C LYS A 394 27.05 -18.47 -0.01
N GLU A 395 28.25 -17.98 -0.27
CA GLU A 395 29.42 -18.25 0.59
C GLU A 395 29.27 -17.61 1.96
N ASN A 396 28.90 -16.33 2.02
CA ASN A 396 28.71 -15.62 3.29
C ASN A 396 27.51 -16.16 4.08
N MET A 397 26.41 -16.49 3.41
CA MET A 397 25.24 -17.12 4.05
C MET A 397 25.64 -18.44 4.70
N ARG A 398 26.32 -19.31 3.94
CA ARG A 398 26.80 -20.60 4.44
C ARG A 398 27.78 -20.44 5.63
N ALA A 399 28.78 -19.57 5.48
CA ALA A 399 29.75 -19.30 6.52
C ALA A 399 29.12 -18.75 7.81
N ALA A 400 28.06 -17.91 7.68
CA ALA A 400 27.31 -17.42 8.82
C ALA A 400 26.50 -18.54 9.51
N THR A 401 25.95 -19.49 8.73
CA THR A 401 25.23 -20.64 9.28
C THR A 401 26.14 -21.54 10.11
N MET A 402 27.37 -21.77 9.67
CA MET A 402 28.36 -22.58 10.40
C MET A 402 28.79 -21.97 11.74
N LYS A 403 28.74 -20.64 11.89
CA LYS A 403 29.19 -19.96 13.13
C LYS A 403 28.25 -20.10 14.33
N GLY A 404 27.05 -20.63 14.15
CA GLY A 404 26.00 -20.60 15.17
C GLY A 404 25.62 -21.97 15.74
N TYR A 405 26.37 -23.03 15.48
CA TYR A 405 25.99 -24.39 15.85
C TYR A 405 24.60 -24.77 15.40
N ALA A 406 24.24 -24.37 14.18
CA ALA A 406 22.88 -24.41 13.64
C ALA A 406 22.30 -25.84 13.55
N THR A 407 23.18 -26.89 13.59
CA THR A 407 22.83 -28.31 13.56
C THR A 407 22.70 -28.93 14.96
N ALA A 408 22.82 -28.14 16.04
CA ALA A 408 22.70 -28.65 17.40
C ALA A 408 21.36 -29.36 17.67
N THR A 409 20.27 -28.83 17.14
CA THR A 409 18.95 -29.47 17.24
C THR A 409 18.90 -30.81 16.50
N ASP A 410 19.63 -30.93 15.37
CA ASP A 410 19.67 -32.17 14.60
C ASP A 410 20.41 -33.28 15.38
N LEU A 411 21.46 -32.94 16.16
CA LEU A 411 22.11 -33.87 17.07
C LEU A 411 21.16 -34.33 18.19
N ALA A 412 20.37 -33.41 18.76
CA ALA A 412 19.39 -33.79 19.79
C ALA A 412 18.33 -34.74 19.22
N ASP A 413 17.80 -34.44 18.03
CA ASP A 413 16.81 -35.28 17.33
C ASP A 413 17.41 -36.67 16.98
N TYR A 414 18.68 -36.70 16.55
CA TYR A 414 19.41 -37.94 16.30
C TYR A 414 19.48 -38.81 17.55
N LEU A 415 19.86 -38.25 18.70
CA LEU A 415 19.92 -38.96 19.98
C LEU A 415 18.57 -39.49 20.41
N VAL A 416 17.50 -38.71 20.22
CA VAL A 416 16.11 -39.15 20.53
C VAL A 416 15.71 -40.32 19.67
N ARG A 417 16.03 -40.31 18.36
CA ARG A 417 15.77 -41.47 17.47
C ARG A 417 16.53 -42.72 17.92
N ASN A 418 17.69 -42.54 18.56
CA ASN A 418 18.51 -43.62 19.12
C ASN A 418 18.11 -43.96 20.59
N GLY A 419 16.95 -43.52 21.05
CA GLY A 419 16.35 -43.95 22.32
C GLY A 419 16.73 -43.11 23.53
N VAL A 420 17.45 -41.99 23.36
CA VAL A 420 17.78 -41.07 24.46
C VAL A 420 16.57 -40.16 24.73
N ALA A 421 16.22 -39.96 26.00
CA ALA A 421 15.15 -39.03 26.34
C ALA A 421 15.50 -37.59 25.91
N PHE A 422 14.51 -36.82 25.41
CA PHE A 422 14.78 -35.48 24.83
C PHE A 422 15.55 -34.55 25.79
N ARG A 423 15.24 -34.56 27.08
CA ARG A 423 15.93 -33.72 28.07
C ARG A 423 17.42 -34.10 28.24
N ASP A 424 17.68 -35.40 28.26
CA ASP A 424 19.05 -35.91 28.35
C ASP A 424 19.82 -35.64 27.04
N ALA A 425 19.16 -35.82 25.89
CA ALA A 425 19.73 -35.46 24.60
C ALA A 425 20.08 -33.94 24.52
N HIS A 426 19.24 -33.08 25.07
CA HIS A 426 19.51 -31.63 25.11
C HIS A 426 20.74 -31.32 25.98
N GLU A 427 20.92 -32.01 27.13
CA GLU A 427 22.10 -31.84 27.98
C GLU A 427 23.36 -32.32 27.28
N VAL A 428 23.31 -33.49 26.63
CA VAL A 428 24.42 -34.05 25.83
C VAL A 428 24.86 -33.05 24.75
N VAL A 429 23.89 -32.51 24.01
CA VAL A 429 24.14 -31.51 22.94
C VAL A 429 24.72 -30.22 23.51
N GLY A 430 24.20 -29.74 24.64
CA GLY A 430 24.75 -28.56 25.33
C GLY A 430 26.23 -28.73 25.68
N ASN A 431 26.62 -29.91 26.16
CA ASN A 431 28.01 -30.24 26.47
C ASN A 431 28.89 -30.34 25.20
N ALA A 432 28.37 -30.93 24.11
CA ALA A 432 29.07 -31.01 22.84
C ALA A 432 29.30 -29.62 22.24
N VAL A 433 28.29 -28.73 22.29
CA VAL A 433 28.40 -27.31 21.86
C VAL A 433 29.44 -26.57 22.70
N ALA A 434 29.44 -26.77 24.04
CA ALA A 434 30.44 -26.17 24.93
C ALA A 434 31.87 -26.63 24.57
N LEU A 435 32.07 -27.90 24.19
CA LEU A 435 33.33 -28.38 23.69
C LEU A 435 33.71 -27.72 22.37
N GLY A 436 32.78 -27.65 21.40
CA GLY A 436 33.02 -26.96 20.13
C GLY A 436 33.44 -25.51 20.32
N ILE A 437 32.76 -24.76 21.22
CA ILE A 437 33.13 -23.39 21.58
C ILE A 437 34.55 -23.31 22.12
N LYS A 438 34.92 -24.24 23.03
CA LYS A 438 36.23 -24.27 23.63
C LYS A 438 37.35 -24.56 22.62
N GLU A 439 37.07 -25.41 21.65
CA GLU A 439 38.04 -25.81 20.62
C GLU A 439 37.99 -24.89 19.39
N GLY A 440 36.98 -24.02 19.28
CA GLY A 440 36.81 -23.09 18.18
C GLY A 440 36.36 -23.76 16.85
N VAL A 441 35.64 -24.89 16.95
CA VAL A 441 35.19 -25.71 15.81
C VAL A 441 33.68 -25.92 15.85
N ASP A 442 33.07 -26.24 14.70
CA ASP A 442 31.63 -26.61 14.62
C ASP A 442 31.41 -28.05 15.15
N LEU A 443 30.17 -28.45 15.42
CA LEU A 443 29.82 -29.81 15.84
C LEU A 443 30.22 -30.85 14.80
N SER A 444 30.14 -30.53 13.52
CA SER A 444 30.57 -31.41 12.43
C SER A 444 32.08 -31.66 12.35
N ASP A 445 32.88 -30.80 12.97
CA ASP A 445 34.34 -30.89 12.99
C ASP A 445 34.85 -31.66 14.21
N LEU A 446 34.01 -31.95 15.19
CA LEU A 446 34.37 -32.81 16.34
C LEU A 446 34.51 -34.26 15.88
N SER A 447 35.51 -34.95 16.38
CA SER A 447 35.68 -36.39 16.11
C SER A 447 34.57 -37.21 16.80
N LEU A 448 34.28 -38.39 16.25
CA LEU A 448 33.33 -39.33 16.88
C LEU A 448 33.71 -39.62 18.36
N ALA A 449 34.98 -39.81 18.65
CA ALA A 449 35.45 -40.07 20.01
C ALA A 449 35.20 -38.89 20.97
N GLN A 450 35.21 -37.65 20.47
CA GLN A 450 34.87 -36.47 21.28
C GLN A 450 33.35 -36.40 21.53
N LEU A 451 32.53 -36.69 20.53
CA LEU A 451 31.07 -36.72 20.67
C LEU A 451 30.62 -37.86 21.59
N GLN A 452 31.23 -39.04 21.48
CA GLN A 452 30.97 -40.22 22.34
C GLN A 452 31.32 -40.02 23.81
N GLN A 453 32.13 -39.01 24.15
CA GLN A 453 32.36 -38.66 25.57
C GLN A 453 31.08 -38.25 26.29
N PHE A 454 30.08 -37.81 25.55
CA PHE A 454 28.81 -37.32 26.10
C PHE A 454 27.67 -38.34 25.99
N SER A 455 27.72 -39.30 25.02
CA SER A 455 26.74 -40.37 24.88
C SER A 455 27.26 -41.50 23.98
N ASP A 456 27.18 -42.73 24.46
CA ASP A 456 27.50 -43.94 23.70
C ASP A 456 26.47 -44.21 22.56
N ALA A 457 25.32 -43.53 22.58
CA ALA A 457 24.31 -43.62 21.54
C ALA A 457 24.70 -42.90 20.22
N ILE A 458 25.87 -42.24 20.18
CA ILE A 458 26.36 -41.54 19.00
C ILE A 458 27.17 -42.51 18.14
N GLY A 459 26.70 -42.83 16.95
CA GLY A 459 27.39 -43.64 15.94
C GLY A 459 28.04 -42.79 14.83
N ASP A 460 28.79 -43.47 13.95
CA ASP A 460 29.44 -42.83 12.78
C ASP A 460 28.48 -42.07 11.86
N ASP A 461 27.26 -42.52 11.76
CA ASP A 461 26.22 -41.97 10.93
C ASP A 461 25.74 -40.56 11.38
N VAL A 462 26.14 -40.11 12.60
CA VAL A 462 25.81 -38.80 13.13
C VAL A 462 26.26 -37.67 12.18
N PHE A 463 27.40 -37.86 11.50
CA PHE A 463 27.96 -36.83 10.62
C PHE A 463 27.09 -36.54 9.38
N GLU A 464 26.24 -37.49 8.97
CA GLU A 464 25.26 -37.21 7.93
C GLU A 464 24.22 -36.16 8.37
N TYR A 465 23.83 -36.17 9.64
CA TYR A 465 22.87 -35.25 10.25
C TYR A 465 23.51 -33.91 10.64
N LEU A 466 24.79 -33.87 10.91
CA LEU A 466 25.51 -32.65 11.33
C LEU A 466 25.95 -31.78 10.14
N THR A 467 25.79 -32.24 8.90
CA THR A 467 26.01 -31.38 7.73
C THR A 467 24.84 -30.40 7.57
N LEU A 468 25.10 -29.20 7.05
CA LEU A 468 24.05 -28.24 6.76
C LEU A 468 23.05 -28.79 5.73
N GLU A 469 23.52 -29.52 4.73
CA GLU A 469 22.71 -30.20 3.73
C GLU A 469 21.82 -31.30 4.34
N GLY A 470 22.37 -32.12 5.22
CA GLY A 470 21.64 -33.16 5.94
C GLY A 470 20.55 -32.57 6.83
N SER A 471 20.88 -31.52 7.59
CA SER A 471 19.93 -30.75 8.40
C SER A 471 18.78 -30.19 7.56
N LEU A 472 19.09 -29.59 6.42
CA LEU A 472 18.09 -29.03 5.50
C LEU A 472 17.18 -30.14 4.92
N ALA A 473 17.79 -31.22 4.42
CA ALA A 473 17.08 -32.34 3.78
C ALA A 473 16.19 -33.11 4.76
N ALA A 474 16.57 -33.21 6.04
CA ALA A 474 15.82 -33.94 7.05
C ALA A 474 14.43 -33.28 7.36
N ARG A 475 14.23 -32.02 7.03
CA ARG A 475 12.96 -31.27 7.24
C ARG A 475 12.03 -31.43 6.03
N ASP A 476 11.83 -32.67 5.59
CA ASP A 476 11.04 -33.06 4.42
C ASP A 476 9.57 -33.34 4.78
N HIS A 477 8.89 -32.34 5.26
CA HIS A 477 7.43 -32.34 5.52
C HIS A 477 6.80 -31.08 4.94
N LEU A 478 5.49 -31.08 4.78
CA LEU A 478 4.76 -29.93 4.26
C LEU A 478 5.09 -28.65 5.05
N GLY A 479 5.57 -27.63 4.36
CA GLY A 479 6.02 -26.38 4.99
C GLY A 479 7.42 -26.42 5.55
N GLY A 480 8.13 -27.55 5.45
CA GLY A 480 9.54 -27.68 5.84
C GLY A 480 10.50 -27.04 4.83
N THR A 481 11.77 -26.88 5.23
CA THR A 481 12.77 -26.18 4.42
C THR A 481 13.55 -27.10 3.46
N ALA A 482 13.24 -28.40 3.40
CA ALA A 482 13.89 -29.30 2.44
C ALA A 482 13.72 -28.82 0.99
N PRO A 483 14.75 -28.92 0.13
CA PRO A 483 14.69 -28.37 -1.23
C PRO A 483 13.52 -28.86 -2.07
N ASN A 484 13.10 -30.14 -1.92
CA ASN A 484 11.95 -30.70 -2.59
C ASN A 484 10.62 -30.09 -2.11
N GLN A 485 10.50 -29.77 -0.81
CA GLN A 485 9.33 -29.09 -0.25
C GLN A 485 9.23 -27.65 -0.76
N VAL A 486 10.37 -26.96 -0.84
CA VAL A 486 10.41 -25.61 -1.41
C VAL A 486 10.02 -25.62 -2.90
N LYS A 487 10.53 -26.57 -3.68
CA LYS A 487 10.12 -26.77 -5.10
C LYS A 487 8.62 -27.00 -5.20
N GLN A 488 8.06 -27.85 -4.35
CA GLN A 488 6.62 -28.13 -4.36
C GLN A 488 5.81 -26.89 -3.95
N ALA A 489 6.30 -26.12 -2.97
CA ALA A 489 5.68 -24.87 -2.54
C ALA A 489 5.64 -23.82 -3.67
N VAL A 490 6.71 -23.72 -4.48
CA VAL A 490 6.75 -22.87 -5.69
C VAL A 490 5.70 -23.32 -6.72
N VAL A 491 5.62 -24.62 -7.02
CA VAL A 491 4.60 -25.15 -7.93
C VAL A 491 3.18 -24.84 -7.46
N ASN A 492 2.92 -25.05 -6.17
CA ASN A 492 1.64 -24.71 -5.54
C ASN A 492 1.35 -23.22 -5.58
N GLY A 493 2.35 -22.38 -5.31
CA GLY A 493 2.26 -20.93 -5.38
C GLY A 493 1.85 -20.44 -6.77
N ARG A 494 2.49 -20.97 -7.82
CA ARG A 494 2.12 -20.64 -9.21
C ARG A 494 0.67 -21.06 -9.55
N ALA A 495 0.22 -22.20 -9.04
CA ALA A 495 -1.16 -22.65 -9.24
C ALA A 495 -2.16 -21.73 -8.52
N ARG A 496 -1.84 -21.30 -7.30
CA ARG A 496 -2.67 -20.38 -6.51
C ARG A 496 -2.79 -19.00 -7.15
N LEU A 497 -1.73 -18.45 -7.75
CA LEU A 497 -1.77 -17.15 -8.41
C LEU A 497 -2.67 -17.11 -9.65
N LYS A 498 -2.91 -18.23 -10.33
CA LYS A 498 -3.80 -18.28 -11.49
C LYS A 498 -5.24 -17.87 -11.20
N VAL A 499 -5.66 -17.88 -9.94
CA VAL A 499 -7.01 -17.46 -9.52
C VAL A 499 -7.17 -15.93 -9.63
N PHE A 500 -6.07 -15.19 -9.62
CA PHE A 500 -6.04 -13.72 -9.67
C PHE A 500 -5.62 -13.16 -11.04
N ALA A 501 -5.25 -14.03 -11.99
CA ALA A 501 -4.77 -13.65 -13.32
C ALA A 501 -5.91 -13.44 -14.35
#